data_036c119842e76f5be1c4e79335da413f
#
_entry.id   036c119842e76f5be1c4e79335da413f
#
_cell.length_a   1.000
_cell.length_b   1.000
_cell.length_c   1.000
_cell.angle_alpha   90.00
_cell.angle_beta   90.00
_cell.angle_gamma   90.00
#
_symmetry.space_group_name_H-M   'P 1'
#
loop_
_entity.id
_entity.type
_entity.pdbx_description
1 polymer ?
#
loop_
_entity_poly.entity_id
_entity_poly.type
_entity_poly.pdbx_seq_one_letter_code
_entity_poly.pdbx_strand_id
1 'polypeptide(L)'
;MLTVESLVAELGLTLATGEENAQVSVRWVHSTELLDPTPWLRGGELLLTTGLQLMGAKPQREFVERLADREIAGLGFGTGFVHKKVPAAILNAARKRGFPLFEVPYELPFIAITERVFAQLLNERYELLQRNMAGDVLAEALTGRLYPDELQARLRPFGIGESAAVLAFALGEPAAAASTLEAILERAGAHSLV
;
A
#
# COMPACT_ATOMS: atom_id res chain seq x y z
N MET A 1 -5.78 1.50 0.58
CA MET A 1 -4.43 1.06 1.04
C MET A 1 -3.70 0.43 -0.14
N LEU A 2 -2.48 0.89 -0.45
CA LEU A 2 -1.68 0.38 -1.56
C LEU A 2 -1.19 -1.04 -1.29
N THR A 3 -1.52 -1.98 -2.18
CA THR A 3 -1.03 -3.37 -2.14
C THR A 3 -0.17 -3.68 -3.36
N VAL A 4 0.60 -4.77 -3.31
CA VAL A 4 1.38 -5.22 -4.48
C VAL A 4 0.46 -5.54 -5.65
N GLU A 5 -0.67 -6.21 -5.40
CA GLU A 5 -1.66 -6.55 -6.43
C GLU A 5 -2.25 -5.30 -7.09
N SER A 6 -2.71 -4.32 -6.31
CA SER A 6 -3.29 -3.09 -6.84
C SER A 6 -2.28 -2.30 -7.68
N LEU A 7 -1.03 -2.20 -7.21
CA LEU A 7 0.04 -1.52 -7.94
C LEU A 7 0.36 -2.21 -9.26
N VAL A 8 0.50 -3.53 -9.26
CA VAL A 8 0.81 -4.33 -10.45
C VAL A 8 -0.30 -4.19 -11.50
N ALA A 9 -1.58 -4.27 -11.06
CA ALA A 9 -2.74 -4.07 -11.93
C ALA A 9 -2.77 -2.65 -12.52
N GLU A 10 -2.51 -1.64 -11.72
CA GLU A 10 -2.51 -0.23 -12.15
C GLU A 10 -1.40 0.09 -13.16
N LEU A 11 -0.24 -0.57 -13.03
CA LEU A 11 0.86 -0.46 -13.98
C LEU A 11 0.65 -1.29 -15.25
N GLY A 12 -0.45 -2.05 -15.36
CA GLY A 12 -0.70 -2.96 -16.47
C GLY A 12 0.27 -4.14 -16.52
N LEU A 13 0.86 -4.50 -15.36
CA LEU A 13 1.79 -5.63 -15.22
C LEU A 13 1.05 -6.86 -14.70
N THR A 14 1.75 -7.99 -14.65
CA THR A 14 1.23 -9.24 -14.09
C THR A 14 2.21 -9.81 -13.07
N LEU A 15 1.66 -10.41 -12.02
CA LEU A 15 2.45 -11.16 -11.06
C LEU A 15 3.01 -12.42 -11.72
N ALA A 16 4.27 -12.71 -11.48
CA ALA A 16 4.94 -13.93 -11.90
C ALA A 16 4.84 -15.03 -10.83
N THR A 17 4.70 -14.65 -9.57
CA THR A 17 4.51 -15.53 -8.41
C THR A 17 3.87 -14.77 -7.24
N GLY A 18 3.36 -15.51 -6.24
CA GLY A 18 2.93 -14.96 -4.95
C GLY A 18 1.59 -14.22 -5.00
N GLU A 19 0.70 -14.58 -5.91
CA GLU A 19 -0.64 -14.00 -6.04
C GLU A 19 -1.44 -14.11 -4.73
N GLU A 20 -1.29 -15.24 -4.03
CA GLU A 20 -1.95 -15.50 -2.75
C GLU A 20 -1.55 -14.55 -1.62
N ASN A 21 -0.39 -13.91 -1.74
CA ASN A 21 0.15 -12.95 -0.76
C ASN A 21 0.23 -11.53 -1.30
N ALA A 22 -0.28 -11.25 -2.49
CA ALA A 22 -0.15 -9.95 -3.16
C ALA A 22 -1.02 -8.84 -2.55
N GLN A 23 -1.95 -9.17 -1.66
CA GLN A 23 -2.75 -8.22 -0.86
C GLN A 23 -1.93 -7.55 0.28
N VAL A 24 -0.67 -7.91 0.43
CA VAL A 24 0.21 -7.26 1.41
C VAL A 24 0.37 -5.78 1.11
N SER A 25 0.28 -4.95 2.15
CA SER A 25 0.42 -3.50 2.04
C SER A 25 1.85 -3.08 1.72
N VAL A 26 1.99 -2.18 0.74
CA VAL A 26 3.26 -1.55 0.40
C VAL A 26 3.44 -0.29 1.25
N ARG A 27 4.43 -0.30 2.15
CA ARG A 27 4.74 0.83 3.03
C ARG A 27 5.72 1.83 2.41
N TRP A 28 6.57 1.36 1.51
CA TRP A 28 7.61 2.13 0.85
C TRP A 28 8.09 1.42 -0.41
N VAL A 29 8.83 2.11 -1.26
CA VAL A 29 9.55 1.52 -2.39
C VAL A 29 11.04 1.80 -2.27
N HIS A 30 11.86 0.79 -2.53
CA HIS A 30 13.31 0.88 -2.48
C HIS A 30 13.93 0.25 -3.73
N SER A 31 14.84 0.97 -4.39
CA SER A 31 15.59 0.46 -5.54
C SER A 31 17.04 0.21 -5.15
N THR A 32 17.55 -0.98 -5.44
CA THR A 32 18.92 -1.36 -5.09
C THR A 32 19.48 -2.46 -6.00
N GLU A 33 20.79 -2.45 -6.17
CA GLU A 33 21.53 -3.52 -6.85
C GLU A 33 22.43 -4.32 -5.89
N LEU A 34 22.27 -4.14 -4.58
CA LEU A 34 23.05 -4.87 -3.58
C LEU A 34 22.66 -6.35 -3.54
N LEU A 35 23.66 -7.22 -3.33
CA LEU A 35 23.44 -8.66 -3.11
C LEU A 35 22.66 -8.95 -1.83
N ASP A 36 22.80 -8.10 -0.82
CA ASP A 36 22.07 -8.18 0.44
C ASP A 36 21.66 -6.78 0.90
N PRO A 37 20.44 -6.35 0.58
CA PRO A 37 19.90 -5.07 1.04
C PRO A 37 19.24 -5.15 2.44
N THR A 38 19.07 -6.35 3.01
CA THR A 38 18.28 -6.59 4.21
C THR A 38 18.71 -5.80 5.45
N PRO A 39 20.01 -5.41 5.66
CA PRO A 39 20.38 -4.57 6.79
C PRO A 39 19.71 -3.18 6.79
N TRP A 40 19.29 -2.69 5.62
CA TRP A 40 18.64 -1.37 5.48
C TRP A 40 17.12 -1.44 5.31
N LEU A 41 16.54 -2.64 5.24
CA LEU A 41 15.10 -2.87 5.09
C LEU A 41 14.45 -3.14 6.43
N ARG A 42 13.20 -2.70 6.57
CA ARG A 42 12.41 -2.80 7.81
C ARG A 42 11.23 -3.75 7.72
N GLY A 43 10.90 -4.24 6.52
CA GLY A 43 9.71 -5.02 6.20
C GLY A 43 8.59 -4.15 5.63
N GLY A 44 7.81 -4.73 4.73
CA GLY A 44 6.72 -4.06 4.02
C GLY A 44 7.15 -3.15 2.87
N GLU A 45 8.43 -3.12 2.50
CA GLU A 45 8.88 -2.40 1.31
C GLU A 45 8.61 -3.19 0.04
N LEU A 46 8.31 -2.49 -1.06
CA LEU A 46 8.46 -3.01 -2.42
C LEU A 46 9.91 -2.79 -2.86
N LEU A 47 10.61 -3.85 -3.21
CA LEU A 47 11.98 -3.76 -3.71
C LEU A 47 12.01 -3.78 -5.23
N LEU A 48 12.83 -2.91 -5.84
CA LEU A 48 13.10 -2.89 -7.27
C LEU A 48 14.57 -3.18 -7.53
N THR A 49 14.88 -4.10 -8.45
CA THR A 49 16.25 -4.43 -8.84
C THR A 49 16.34 -4.90 -10.30
N THR A 50 17.44 -4.61 -10.97
CA THR A 50 17.76 -5.21 -12.27
C THR A 50 18.54 -6.52 -12.12
N GLY A 51 18.94 -6.87 -10.90
CA GLY A 51 19.73 -8.05 -10.61
C GLY A 51 21.17 -7.97 -11.12
N LEU A 52 21.73 -6.75 -11.22
CA LEU A 52 23.09 -6.52 -11.76
C LEU A 52 24.15 -7.38 -11.07
N GLN A 53 24.07 -7.57 -9.77
CA GLN A 53 24.99 -8.38 -9.00
C GLN A 53 24.52 -9.83 -8.79
N LEU A 54 23.30 -10.18 -9.20
CA LEU A 54 22.68 -11.49 -8.98
C LEU A 54 23.12 -12.50 -10.07
N MET A 55 24.41 -12.80 -10.12
CA MET A 55 24.98 -13.73 -11.10
C MET A 55 25.04 -15.15 -10.55
N GLY A 56 24.35 -16.09 -11.24
CA GLY A 56 24.29 -17.49 -10.86
C GLY A 56 23.13 -17.85 -9.92
N ALA A 57 22.76 -19.13 -9.94
CA ALA A 57 21.55 -19.61 -9.28
C ALA A 57 21.56 -19.51 -7.75
N LYS A 58 22.74 -19.67 -7.11
CA LYS A 58 22.85 -19.63 -5.65
C LYS A 58 22.58 -18.22 -5.10
N PRO A 59 23.27 -17.13 -5.54
CA PRO A 59 22.98 -15.77 -5.09
C PRO A 59 21.54 -15.35 -5.37
N GLN A 60 20.98 -15.73 -6.52
CA GLN A 60 19.61 -15.43 -6.90
C GLN A 60 18.59 -16.02 -5.91
N ARG A 61 18.76 -17.28 -5.53
CA ARG A 61 17.91 -17.96 -4.56
C ARG A 61 18.03 -17.34 -3.17
N GLU A 62 19.27 -17.17 -2.69
CA GLU A 62 19.54 -16.59 -1.37
C GLU A 62 19.00 -15.16 -1.25
N PHE A 63 19.04 -14.39 -2.32
CA PHE A 63 18.47 -13.04 -2.37
C PHE A 63 16.96 -13.06 -2.05
N VAL A 64 16.20 -13.89 -2.78
CA VAL A 64 14.74 -13.99 -2.57
C VAL A 64 14.41 -14.55 -1.17
N GLU A 65 15.15 -15.55 -0.71
CA GLU A 65 14.96 -16.14 0.62
C GLU A 65 15.14 -15.07 1.72
N ARG A 66 16.19 -14.25 1.63
CA ARG A 66 16.42 -13.14 2.58
C ARG A 66 15.33 -12.08 2.54
N LEU A 67 14.84 -11.71 1.34
CA LEU A 67 13.73 -10.76 1.23
C LEU A 67 12.45 -11.28 1.87
N ALA A 68 12.12 -12.54 1.61
CA ALA A 68 10.96 -13.19 2.19
C ALA A 68 11.06 -13.31 3.73
N ASP A 69 12.26 -13.66 4.26
CA ASP A 69 12.51 -13.72 5.70
C ASP A 69 12.44 -12.33 6.36
N ARG A 70 12.68 -11.25 5.60
CA ARG A 70 12.57 -9.87 6.08
C ARG A 70 11.17 -9.28 5.91
N GLU A 71 10.20 -10.08 5.46
CA GLU A 71 8.80 -9.65 5.25
C GLU A 71 8.69 -8.47 4.27
N ILE A 72 9.52 -8.48 3.20
CA ILE A 72 9.41 -7.49 2.13
C ILE A 72 8.11 -7.73 1.37
N ALA A 73 7.37 -6.67 1.04
CA ALA A 73 6.05 -6.77 0.43
C ALA A 73 6.08 -7.45 -0.94
N GLY A 74 7.14 -7.21 -1.72
CA GLY A 74 7.30 -7.82 -3.04
C GLY A 74 8.56 -7.38 -3.76
N LEU A 75 8.82 -8.00 -4.90
CA LEU A 75 9.97 -7.72 -5.76
C LEU A 75 9.53 -7.38 -7.18
N GLY A 76 9.85 -6.17 -7.64
CA GLY A 76 9.83 -5.82 -9.06
C GLY A 76 11.20 -6.07 -9.68
N PHE A 77 11.28 -7.02 -10.62
CA PHE A 77 12.52 -7.40 -11.25
C PHE A 77 12.62 -6.81 -12.66
N GLY A 78 13.56 -5.89 -12.86
CA GLY A 78 13.80 -5.22 -14.14
C GLY A 78 14.49 -6.14 -15.15
N THR A 79 13.89 -6.31 -16.32
CA THR A 79 14.41 -7.12 -17.42
C THR A 79 14.82 -6.24 -18.61
N GLY A 80 15.56 -6.82 -19.54
CA GLY A 80 16.06 -6.11 -20.72
C GLY A 80 17.45 -5.46 -20.54
N PHE A 81 17.98 -5.39 -19.32
CA PHE A 81 19.33 -4.89 -19.03
C PHE A 81 20.34 -6.03 -18.96
N VAL A 82 20.51 -6.60 -17.77
CA VAL A 82 21.43 -7.72 -17.49
C VAL A 82 20.75 -9.04 -17.80
N HIS A 83 19.52 -9.16 -17.42
CA HIS A 83 18.69 -10.35 -17.60
C HIS A 83 17.61 -10.07 -18.65
N LYS A 84 17.50 -10.92 -19.68
CA LYS A 84 16.43 -10.82 -20.69
C LYS A 84 15.05 -11.19 -20.14
N LYS A 85 15.01 -11.99 -19.08
CA LYS A 85 13.82 -12.44 -18.36
C LYS A 85 14.19 -12.65 -16.90
N VAL A 86 13.21 -12.70 -16.03
CA VAL A 86 13.42 -13.06 -14.62
C VAL A 86 14.12 -14.44 -14.56
N PRO A 87 15.26 -14.56 -13.87
CA PRO A 87 16.00 -15.83 -13.78
C PRO A 87 15.17 -16.93 -13.12
N ALA A 88 15.28 -18.16 -13.64
CA ALA A 88 14.51 -19.30 -13.12
C ALA A 88 14.76 -19.58 -11.62
N ALA A 89 15.98 -19.33 -11.12
CA ALA A 89 16.29 -19.51 -9.71
C ALA A 89 15.53 -18.51 -8.80
N ILE A 90 15.36 -17.26 -9.26
CA ILE A 90 14.51 -16.24 -8.58
C ILE A 90 13.05 -16.68 -8.60
N LEU A 91 12.49 -17.02 -9.77
CA LEU A 91 11.11 -17.47 -9.90
C LEU A 91 10.78 -18.69 -9.01
N ASN A 92 11.68 -19.69 -9.01
CA ASN A 92 11.47 -20.89 -8.22
C ASN A 92 11.56 -20.62 -6.71
N ALA A 93 12.49 -19.76 -6.27
CA ALA A 93 12.59 -19.37 -4.88
C ALA A 93 11.36 -18.57 -4.43
N ALA A 94 10.92 -17.59 -5.24
CA ALA A 94 9.74 -16.79 -4.96
C ALA A 94 8.48 -17.66 -4.91
N ARG A 95 8.27 -18.56 -5.87
CA ARG A 95 7.13 -19.48 -5.88
C ARG A 95 7.10 -20.38 -4.65
N LYS A 96 8.26 -20.93 -4.23
CA LYS A 96 8.38 -21.78 -3.03
C LYS A 96 7.96 -21.05 -1.75
N ARG A 97 8.18 -19.74 -1.69
CA ARG A 97 7.87 -18.88 -0.54
C ARG A 97 6.52 -18.17 -0.64
N GLY A 98 5.78 -18.36 -1.74
CA GLY A 98 4.58 -17.54 -2.01
C GLY A 98 4.92 -16.05 -2.07
N PHE A 99 6.15 -15.68 -2.46
CA PHE A 99 6.65 -14.31 -2.41
C PHE A 99 6.19 -13.53 -3.65
N PRO A 100 5.53 -12.36 -3.50
CA PRO A 100 5.07 -11.55 -4.61
C PRO A 100 6.23 -11.05 -5.48
N LEU A 101 6.22 -11.43 -6.75
CA LEU A 101 7.21 -11.06 -7.74
C LEU A 101 6.54 -10.68 -9.05
N PHE A 102 6.96 -9.59 -9.66
CA PHE A 102 6.54 -9.18 -11.00
C PHE A 102 7.73 -8.75 -11.85
N GLU A 103 7.59 -8.93 -13.16
CA GLU A 103 8.57 -8.46 -14.14
C GLU A 103 8.31 -7.01 -14.48
N VAL A 104 9.37 -6.19 -14.47
CA VAL A 104 9.35 -4.81 -14.95
C VAL A 104 10.07 -4.77 -16.28
N PRO A 105 9.36 -4.51 -17.40
CA PRO A 105 9.96 -4.45 -18.72
C PRO A 105 10.88 -3.23 -18.85
N TYR A 106 11.82 -3.28 -19.78
CA TYR A 106 12.82 -2.23 -20.03
C TYR A 106 12.20 -0.84 -20.26
N GLU A 107 11.05 -0.81 -20.91
CA GLU A 107 10.32 0.42 -21.28
C GLU A 107 9.72 1.14 -20.07
N LEU A 108 9.55 0.45 -18.94
CA LEU A 108 9.01 1.01 -17.70
C LEU A 108 10.13 1.35 -16.72
N PRO A 109 10.56 2.61 -16.61
CA PRO A 109 11.63 2.98 -15.70
C PRO A 109 11.19 2.86 -14.23
N PHE A 110 12.10 2.45 -13.35
CA PHE A 110 11.81 2.33 -11.91
C PHE A 110 11.34 3.62 -11.27
N ILE A 111 11.77 4.77 -11.79
CA ILE A 111 11.29 6.08 -11.30
C ILE A 111 9.79 6.23 -11.47
N ALA A 112 9.18 5.76 -12.57
CA ALA A 112 7.74 5.84 -12.78
C ALA A 112 6.97 5.00 -11.74
N ILE A 113 7.48 3.82 -11.40
CA ILE A 113 6.91 3.00 -10.32
C ILE A 113 7.04 3.72 -8.98
N THR A 114 8.20 4.29 -8.70
CA THR A 114 8.47 5.03 -7.47
C THR A 114 7.53 6.22 -7.31
N GLU A 115 7.38 7.04 -8.36
CA GLU A 115 6.47 8.18 -8.37
C GLU A 115 5.02 7.76 -8.12
N ARG A 116 4.60 6.63 -8.71
CA ARG A 116 3.25 6.11 -8.52
C ARG A 116 3.00 5.66 -7.08
N VAL A 117 3.92 4.90 -6.51
CA VAL A 117 3.86 4.49 -5.10
C VAL A 117 3.81 5.71 -4.17
N PHE A 118 4.67 6.70 -4.40
CA PHE A 118 4.68 7.93 -3.60
C PHE A 118 3.37 8.69 -3.68
N ALA A 119 2.85 8.91 -4.89
CA ALA A 119 1.60 9.63 -5.07
C ALA A 119 0.45 8.96 -4.31
N GLN A 120 0.39 7.64 -4.35
CA GLN A 120 -0.67 6.90 -3.67
C GLN A 120 -0.51 6.91 -2.15
N LEU A 121 0.70 6.71 -1.62
CA LEU A 121 0.96 6.81 -0.18
C LEU A 121 0.67 8.21 0.36
N LEU A 122 0.96 9.27 -0.41
CA LEU A 122 0.64 10.64 -0.03
C LEU A 122 -0.88 10.88 -0.02
N ASN A 123 -1.61 10.38 -1.02
CA ASN A 123 -3.07 10.49 -1.07
C ASN A 123 -3.72 9.76 0.11
N GLU A 124 -3.31 8.53 0.41
CA GLU A 124 -3.81 7.79 1.58
C GLU A 124 -3.57 8.55 2.88
N ARG A 125 -2.38 9.13 3.04
CA ARG A 125 -2.06 9.93 4.22
C ARG A 125 -2.88 11.21 4.29
N TYR A 126 -3.10 11.87 3.17
CA TYR A 126 -3.94 13.06 3.09
C TYR A 126 -5.39 12.75 3.46
N GLU A 127 -5.97 11.67 2.92
CA GLU A 127 -7.32 11.22 3.25
C GLU A 127 -7.46 10.91 4.75
N LEU A 128 -6.49 10.23 5.34
CA LEU A 128 -6.49 9.94 6.77
C LEU A 128 -6.47 11.23 7.62
N LEU A 129 -5.64 12.21 7.24
CA LEU A 129 -5.59 13.50 7.92
C LEU A 129 -6.92 14.26 7.79
N GLN A 130 -7.54 14.24 6.62
CA GLN A 130 -8.84 14.87 6.39
C GLN A 130 -9.93 14.24 7.27
N ARG A 131 -9.97 12.91 7.34
CA ARG A 131 -10.91 12.18 8.20
C ARG A 131 -10.71 12.55 9.67
N ASN A 132 -9.48 12.57 10.16
CA ASN A 132 -9.18 12.95 11.54
C ASN A 132 -9.61 14.38 11.85
N MET A 133 -9.32 15.34 10.96
CA MET A 133 -9.73 16.73 11.13
C MET A 133 -11.25 16.90 11.15
N ALA A 134 -11.98 16.19 10.30
CA ALA A 134 -13.44 16.22 10.31
C ALA A 134 -14.01 15.57 11.58
N GLY A 135 -13.40 14.49 12.06
CA GLY A 135 -13.75 13.85 13.33
C GLY A 135 -13.58 14.79 14.52
N ASP A 136 -12.49 15.56 14.57
CA ASP A 136 -12.26 16.56 15.62
C ASP A 136 -13.34 17.65 15.63
N VAL A 137 -13.74 18.16 14.44
CA VAL A 137 -14.82 19.13 14.31
C VAL A 137 -16.15 18.58 14.82
N LEU A 138 -16.46 17.31 14.49
CA LEU A 138 -17.66 16.65 14.97
C LEU A 138 -17.63 16.42 16.48
N ALA A 139 -16.49 16.01 17.04
CA ALA A 139 -16.33 15.85 18.49
C ALA A 139 -16.52 17.17 19.23
N GLU A 140 -16.01 18.28 18.70
CA GLU A 140 -16.21 19.61 19.24
C GLU A 140 -17.69 20.04 19.19
N ALA A 141 -18.40 19.72 18.10
CA ALA A 141 -19.82 19.98 17.94
C ALA A 141 -20.66 19.18 18.97
N LEU A 142 -20.36 17.92 19.20
CA LEU A 142 -21.03 17.07 20.16
C LEU A 142 -20.89 17.57 21.62
N THR A 143 -19.82 18.30 21.91
CA THR A 143 -19.65 18.96 23.23
C THR A 143 -20.41 20.27 23.37
N GLY A 144 -21.16 20.69 22.35
CA GLY A 144 -21.94 21.95 22.35
C GLY A 144 -21.06 23.21 22.24
N ARG A 145 -19.82 23.07 21.80
CA ARG A 145 -18.88 24.20 21.67
C ARG A 145 -18.94 24.93 20.34
N LEU A 146 -19.67 24.37 19.34
CA LEU A 146 -19.85 24.97 18.03
C LEU A 146 -21.29 25.34 17.77
N TYR A 147 -21.52 26.53 17.23
CA TYR A 147 -22.82 26.93 16.71
C TYR A 147 -23.09 26.26 15.34
N PRO A 148 -24.37 26.04 14.96
CA PRO A 148 -24.73 25.36 13.72
C PRO A 148 -24.07 25.94 12.45
N ASP A 149 -24.04 27.26 12.32
CA ASP A 149 -23.44 27.94 11.17
C ASP A 149 -21.92 27.75 11.10
N GLU A 150 -21.25 27.76 12.24
CA GLU A 150 -19.83 27.52 12.35
C GLU A 150 -19.49 26.06 12.06
N LEU A 151 -20.28 25.12 12.56
CA LEU A 151 -20.15 23.70 12.27
C LEU A 151 -20.27 23.44 10.77
N GLN A 152 -21.29 24.02 10.11
CA GLN A 152 -21.46 23.86 8.67
C GLN A 152 -20.29 24.44 7.88
N ALA A 153 -19.81 25.63 8.24
CA ALA A 153 -18.64 26.24 7.59
C ALA A 153 -17.37 25.39 7.71
N ARG A 154 -17.16 24.77 8.88
CA ARG A 154 -15.97 23.92 9.14
C ARG A 154 -16.08 22.52 8.53
N LEU A 155 -17.28 21.99 8.31
CA LEU A 155 -17.49 20.68 7.68
C LEU A 155 -17.56 20.74 6.14
N ARG A 156 -17.88 21.89 5.56
CA ARG A 156 -17.98 22.10 4.11
C ARG A 156 -16.71 21.66 3.32
N PRO A 157 -15.48 21.92 3.78
CA PRO A 157 -14.27 21.47 3.09
C PRO A 157 -14.15 19.94 2.99
N PHE A 158 -14.86 19.19 3.83
CA PHE A 158 -14.88 17.73 3.84
C PHE A 158 -16.02 17.14 3.00
N GLY A 159 -16.74 17.97 2.22
CA GLY A 159 -17.86 17.53 1.39
C GLY A 159 -19.14 17.24 2.15
N ILE A 160 -19.22 17.62 3.43
CA ILE A 160 -20.42 17.45 4.26
C ILE A 160 -21.33 18.66 4.05
N GLY A 161 -22.49 18.42 3.46
CA GLY A 161 -23.49 19.44 3.13
C GLY A 161 -24.50 19.71 4.25
N GLU A 162 -25.66 20.31 3.88
CA GLU A 162 -26.72 20.73 4.81
C GLU A 162 -27.41 19.57 5.55
N SER A 163 -27.27 18.34 5.07
CA SER A 163 -27.87 17.15 5.68
C SER A 163 -26.81 16.10 5.94
N ALA A 164 -26.39 15.96 7.19
CA ALA A 164 -25.56 14.87 7.65
C ALA A 164 -26.29 14.07 8.72
N ALA A 165 -26.30 12.74 8.60
CA ALA A 165 -26.77 11.86 9.66
C ALA A 165 -25.59 11.50 10.56
N VAL A 166 -25.65 11.83 11.84
CA VAL A 166 -24.69 11.39 12.84
C VAL A 166 -25.27 10.15 13.52
N LEU A 167 -24.61 9.00 13.30
CA LEU A 167 -24.95 7.76 13.98
C LEU A 167 -23.96 7.58 15.14
N ALA A 168 -24.42 7.68 16.36
CA ALA A 168 -23.62 7.40 17.56
C ALA A 168 -23.97 6.00 18.08
N PHE A 169 -22.97 5.14 18.23
CA PHE A 169 -23.12 3.82 18.82
C PHE A 169 -22.39 3.75 20.16
N ALA A 170 -23.07 3.26 21.18
CA ALA A 170 -22.43 2.88 22.44
C ALA A 170 -22.03 1.40 22.35
N LEU A 171 -20.76 1.14 22.02
CA LEU A 171 -20.22 -0.20 21.89
C LEU A 171 -19.09 -0.40 22.89
N GLY A 172 -18.98 -1.64 23.43
CA GLY A 172 -18.00 -1.97 24.47
C GLY A 172 -16.53 -1.92 24.00
N GLU A 173 -16.28 -1.93 22.66
CA GLU A 173 -14.93 -1.82 22.08
C GLU A 173 -14.98 -0.88 20.86
N PRO A 174 -14.56 0.39 20.97
CA PRO A 174 -14.68 1.39 19.91
C PRO A 174 -13.98 1.04 18.59
N ALA A 175 -12.80 0.43 18.64
CA ALA A 175 -12.01 0.12 17.44
C ALA A 175 -12.64 -0.96 16.54
N ALA A 176 -13.25 -1.98 17.13
CA ALA A 176 -13.94 -3.04 16.38
C ALA A 176 -15.26 -2.54 15.77
N ALA A 177 -15.89 -1.57 16.41
CA ALA A 177 -17.12 -0.94 15.94
C ALA A 177 -16.87 -0.04 14.74
N ALA A 178 -15.81 0.75 14.74
CA ALA A 178 -15.43 1.65 13.67
C ALA A 178 -15.21 0.88 12.37
N SER A 179 -14.41 -0.19 12.38
CA SER A 179 -14.13 -0.99 11.19
C SER A 179 -15.37 -1.70 10.62
N THR A 180 -16.27 -2.14 11.49
CA THR A 180 -17.54 -2.77 11.08
C THR A 180 -18.47 -1.74 10.44
N LEU A 181 -18.54 -0.54 11.00
CA LEU A 181 -19.36 0.55 10.49
C LEU A 181 -18.84 1.06 9.14
N GLU A 182 -17.53 1.23 8.99
CA GLU A 182 -16.90 1.58 7.71
C GLU A 182 -17.26 0.57 6.62
N ALA A 183 -17.14 -0.72 6.89
CA ALA A 183 -17.49 -1.78 5.93
C ALA A 183 -18.98 -1.78 5.54
N ILE A 184 -19.88 -1.42 6.45
CA ILE A 184 -21.32 -1.30 6.18
C ILE A 184 -21.59 -0.06 5.32
N LEU A 185 -20.98 1.07 5.63
CA LEU A 185 -21.18 2.33 4.92
C LEU A 185 -20.60 2.31 3.51
N GLU A 186 -19.44 1.69 3.33
CA GLU A 186 -18.86 1.45 1.99
C GLU A 186 -19.78 0.61 1.11
N ARG A 187 -20.38 -0.46 1.65
CA ARG A 187 -21.39 -1.27 0.93
C ARG A 187 -22.65 -0.51 0.57
N ALA A 188 -22.99 0.49 1.36
CA ALA A 188 -24.14 1.37 1.13
C ALA A 188 -23.81 2.55 0.20
N GLY A 189 -22.58 2.70 -0.26
CA GLY A 189 -22.12 3.83 -1.05
C GLY A 189 -22.13 5.16 -0.27
N ALA A 190 -22.09 5.09 1.06
CA ALA A 190 -22.07 6.25 1.96
C ALA A 190 -20.63 6.52 2.43
N HIS A 191 -20.25 7.79 2.52
CA HIS A 191 -18.96 8.18 3.11
C HIS A 191 -19.08 8.24 4.64
N SER A 192 -18.10 7.65 5.36
CA SER A 192 -18.02 7.76 6.81
C SER A 192 -16.84 8.62 7.25
N LEU A 193 -17.02 9.30 8.40
CA LEU A 193 -16.00 10.07 9.10
C LEU A 193 -15.66 9.43 10.47
N VAL A 194 -15.69 8.11 10.54
CA VAL A 194 -15.36 7.38 11.77
C VAL A 194 -13.87 7.18 11.90
#